data_ab8e6bde2c76021cd0e1260a55a63b84
#
_entry.id   ab8e6bde2c76021cd0e1260a55a63b84
#
_cell.length_a   1.000
_cell.length_b   1.000
_cell.length_c   1.000
_cell.angle_alpha   90.00
_cell.angle_beta   90.00
_cell.angle_gamma   90.00
#
_symmetry.space_group_name_H-M   'P 1'
#
loop_
_entity.id
_entity.type
_entity.pdbx_description
1 polymer ?
#
loop_
_entity_poly.entity_id
_entity_poly.type
_entity_poly.pdbx_seq_one_letter_code
_entity_poly.pdbx_strand_id
1 'polypeptide(L)'
;MNTLFLDRDGIINVQIVGGYVRKPEEFVLINGVLTAMQWLRPKFKHIIIVTNQQCVEKRICKMEDIEEIHRRMRVTFEENMTPLDAVYCCPHRAEKHCGCRKPEIGMALQAKADFPDIDFSDSIMVGDSLTDMQFAGQSSQPRLSHL
;
A
#
# COMPACT_ATOMS: atom_id res chain seq x y z
N MET A 1 12.14 -13.04 5.63
CA MET A 1 10.89 -12.58 6.23
C MET A 1 9.73 -12.84 5.28
N ASN A 2 8.53 -12.97 5.82
CA ASN A 2 7.40 -13.39 5.00
C ASN A 2 6.86 -12.26 4.12
N THR A 3 6.25 -11.23 4.72
CA THR A 3 5.57 -10.21 3.93
C THR A 3 5.92 -8.81 4.37
N LEU A 4 6.15 -7.94 3.39
CA LEU A 4 6.30 -6.52 3.58
C LEU A 4 5.02 -5.84 3.06
N PHE A 5 4.29 -5.22 3.98
CA PHE A 5 3.15 -4.37 3.64
C PHE A 5 3.59 -2.93 3.61
N LEU A 6 3.25 -2.23 2.55
CA LEU A 6 3.64 -0.83 2.36
C LEU A 6 2.40 0.02 2.13
N ASP A 7 2.36 1.17 2.78
CA ASP A 7 1.46 2.24 2.35
C ASP A 7 1.98 2.82 1.02
N ARG A 8 1.15 3.57 0.32
CA ARG A 8 1.55 4.16 -0.95
C ARG A 8 1.96 5.61 -0.78
N ASP A 9 1.00 6.49 -0.49
CA ASP A 9 1.25 7.93 -0.40
C ASP A 9 2.17 8.24 0.78
N GLY A 10 3.25 8.96 0.51
CA GLY A 10 4.25 9.30 1.52
C GLY A 10 5.32 8.24 1.75
N ILE A 11 5.17 7.04 1.18
CA ILE A 11 6.15 5.94 1.26
C ILE A 11 6.70 5.61 -0.11
N ILE A 12 5.84 5.35 -1.08
CA ILE A 12 6.22 4.99 -2.46
C ILE A 12 6.28 6.25 -3.32
N ASN A 13 5.24 7.07 -3.25
CA ASN A 13 5.13 8.29 -4.03
C ASN A 13 5.04 9.50 -3.11
N VAL A 14 5.44 10.64 -3.66
CA VAL A 14 5.35 11.93 -2.97
C VAL A 14 3.86 12.22 -2.69
N GLN A 15 3.56 12.50 -1.42
CA GLN A 15 2.20 12.83 -1.00
C GLN A 15 1.87 14.26 -1.42
N ILE A 16 0.66 14.47 -1.94
CA ILE A 16 0.15 15.80 -2.24
C ILE A 16 -0.53 16.33 -0.99
N VAL A 17 0.05 17.35 -0.37
CA VAL A 17 -0.47 17.97 0.84
C VAL A 17 -1.80 18.66 0.53
N GLY A 18 -2.85 18.29 1.28
CA GLY A 18 -4.17 18.86 1.11
C GLY A 18 -4.90 18.37 -0.13
N GLY A 19 -4.39 17.36 -0.82
CA GLY A 19 -4.98 16.84 -2.03
C GLY A 19 -4.73 15.35 -2.22
N TYR A 20 -4.87 14.90 -3.47
CA TYR A 20 -4.75 13.50 -3.84
C TYR A 20 -4.03 13.38 -5.17
N VAL A 21 -3.32 12.25 -5.35
CA VAL A 21 -2.83 11.82 -6.67
C VAL A 21 -4.05 11.29 -7.43
N ARG A 22 -4.47 12.02 -8.47
CA ARG A 22 -5.73 11.74 -9.19
C ARG A 22 -5.51 11.11 -10.56
N LYS A 23 -4.29 11.20 -11.09
CA LYS A 23 -3.96 10.71 -12.43
C LYS A 23 -2.47 10.34 -12.47
N PRO A 24 -2.06 9.50 -13.43
CA PRO A 24 -0.66 9.03 -13.49
C PRO A 24 0.38 10.13 -13.55
N GLU A 25 0.07 11.25 -14.19
CA GLU A 25 1.01 12.37 -14.32
C GLU A 25 1.31 13.05 -12.99
N GLU A 26 0.45 12.87 -12.01
CA GLU A 26 0.64 13.40 -10.64
C GLU A 26 1.36 12.43 -9.72
N PHE A 27 1.59 11.20 -10.17
CA PHE A 27 2.26 10.17 -9.38
C PHE A 27 3.76 10.30 -9.55
N VAL A 28 4.45 10.74 -8.50
CA VAL A 28 5.91 10.94 -8.49
C VAL A 28 6.53 10.05 -7.44
N LEU A 29 7.40 9.14 -7.86
CA LEU A 29 8.13 8.27 -6.93
C LEU A 29 9.04 9.09 -6.03
N ILE A 30 9.11 8.70 -4.76
CA ILE A 30 10.06 9.27 -3.82
C ILE A 30 11.46 8.85 -4.24
N ASN A 31 12.42 9.78 -4.19
CA ASN A 31 13.82 9.49 -4.52
C ASN A 31 14.34 8.32 -3.68
N GLY A 32 14.95 7.36 -4.35
CA GLY A 32 15.56 6.21 -3.70
C GLY A 32 14.62 5.03 -3.47
N VAL A 33 13.32 5.17 -3.78
CA VAL A 33 12.36 4.07 -3.59
C VAL A 33 12.75 2.84 -4.39
N LEU A 34 13.04 2.99 -5.68
CA LEU A 34 13.38 1.84 -6.52
C LEU A 34 14.64 1.13 -6.03
N THR A 35 15.66 1.89 -5.64
CA THR A 35 16.88 1.33 -5.07
C THR A 35 16.61 0.58 -3.77
N ALA A 36 15.83 1.18 -2.88
CA ALA A 36 15.46 0.54 -1.62
C ALA A 36 14.67 -0.74 -1.86
N MET A 37 13.75 -0.72 -2.81
CA MET A 37 12.92 -1.90 -3.13
C MET A 37 13.76 -3.02 -3.75
N GLN A 38 14.75 -2.70 -4.57
CA GLN A 38 15.68 -3.69 -5.12
C GLN A 38 16.44 -4.39 -4.01
N TRP A 39 16.81 -3.65 -2.96
CA TRP A 39 17.47 -4.21 -1.78
C TRP A 39 16.51 -5.05 -0.93
N LEU A 40 15.25 -4.62 -0.79
CA LEU A 40 14.25 -5.30 0.03
C LEU A 40 13.64 -6.54 -0.64
N ARG A 41 13.48 -6.51 -1.97
CA ARG A 41 12.76 -7.58 -2.70
C ARG A 41 13.23 -8.99 -2.35
N PRO A 42 14.54 -9.30 -2.33
CA PRO A 42 14.99 -10.66 -2.01
C PRO A 42 14.81 -11.06 -0.55
N LYS A 43 14.50 -10.11 0.32
CA LYS A 43 14.36 -10.37 1.78
C LYS A 43 12.94 -10.76 2.16
N PHE A 44 11.96 -10.56 1.28
CA PHE A 44 10.55 -10.83 1.57
C PHE A 44 9.97 -11.76 0.50
N LYS A 45 9.16 -12.70 0.97
CA LYS A 45 8.44 -13.60 0.06
C LYS A 45 7.37 -12.83 -0.72
N HIS A 46 6.65 -11.95 -0.02
CA HIS A 46 5.63 -11.10 -0.63
C HIS A 46 5.89 -9.64 -0.31
N ILE A 47 5.68 -8.77 -1.29
CA ILE A 47 5.65 -7.32 -1.09
C ILE A 47 4.32 -6.80 -1.62
N ILE A 48 3.54 -6.20 -0.75
CA ILE A 48 2.14 -5.86 -1.00
C ILE A 48 1.87 -4.41 -0.57
N ILE A 49 1.23 -3.65 -1.45
CA ILE A 49 0.79 -2.30 -1.12
C ILE A 49 -0.64 -2.35 -0.60
N VAL A 50 -0.89 -1.65 0.50
CA VAL A 50 -2.22 -1.49 1.11
C VAL A 50 -2.46 0.00 1.30
N THR A 51 -3.41 0.57 0.57
CA THR A 51 -3.58 2.02 0.52
C THR A 51 -5.03 2.45 0.64
N ASN A 52 -5.27 3.50 1.46
CA ASN A 52 -6.56 4.17 1.52
C ASN A 52 -6.61 5.25 0.43
N GLN A 53 -7.68 5.25 -0.39
CA GLN A 53 -7.86 6.19 -1.49
C GLN A 53 -9.29 6.72 -1.50
N GLN A 54 -9.66 7.47 -0.46
CA GLN A 54 -11.02 7.98 -0.29
C GLN A 54 -11.45 9.00 -1.36
N CYS A 55 -10.50 9.51 -2.15
CA CYS A 55 -10.81 10.44 -3.24
C CYS A 55 -11.81 9.85 -4.24
N VAL A 56 -11.88 8.54 -4.36
CA VAL A 56 -12.83 7.86 -5.26
C VAL A 56 -14.27 8.09 -4.77
N GLU A 57 -14.55 7.80 -3.51
CA GLU A 57 -15.90 7.99 -2.97
C GLU A 57 -16.25 9.45 -2.83
N LYS A 58 -15.27 10.33 -2.61
CA LYS A 58 -15.48 11.77 -2.61
C LYS A 58 -15.70 12.36 -4.01
N ARG A 59 -15.63 11.52 -5.05
CA ARG A 59 -15.80 11.90 -6.45
C ARG A 59 -14.78 12.93 -6.94
N ILE A 60 -13.60 12.93 -6.33
CA ILE A 60 -12.46 13.76 -6.76
C ILE A 60 -11.74 13.06 -7.91
N CYS A 61 -11.75 11.73 -7.93
CA CYS A 61 -11.22 10.91 -9.01
C CYS A 61 -12.12 9.69 -9.21
N LYS A 62 -11.90 8.95 -10.30
CA LYS A 62 -12.62 7.72 -10.59
C LYS A 62 -11.78 6.52 -10.20
N MET A 63 -12.42 5.37 -9.96
CA MET A 63 -11.70 4.14 -9.66
C MET A 63 -10.76 3.75 -10.81
N GLU A 64 -11.18 4.00 -12.05
CA GLU A 64 -10.37 3.75 -13.24
C GLU A 64 -9.06 4.56 -13.23
N ASP A 65 -9.10 5.78 -12.70
CA ASP A 65 -7.90 6.61 -12.55
C ASP A 65 -6.91 5.99 -11.57
N ILE A 66 -7.43 5.49 -10.44
CA ILE A 66 -6.61 4.83 -9.42
C ILE A 66 -6.03 3.52 -9.97
N GLU A 67 -6.81 2.74 -10.69
CA GLU A 67 -6.36 1.50 -11.30
C GLU A 67 -5.24 1.75 -12.32
N GLU A 68 -5.34 2.82 -13.12
CA GLU A 68 -4.30 3.18 -14.08
C GLU A 68 -3.02 3.63 -13.39
N ILE A 69 -3.13 4.42 -12.30
CA ILE A 69 -1.98 4.78 -11.48
C ILE A 69 -1.27 3.52 -10.98
N HIS A 70 -2.02 2.58 -10.43
CA HIS A 70 -1.45 1.36 -9.87
C HIS A 70 -0.88 0.45 -10.96
N ARG A 71 -1.53 0.39 -12.13
CA ARG A 71 -1.00 -0.39 -13.26
C ARG A 71 0.38 0.14 -13.68
N ARG A 72 0.50 1.45 -13.87
CA ARG A 72 1.78 2.06 -14.26
C ARG A 72 2.83 1.92 -13.18
N MET A 73 2.44 2.06 -11.93
CA MET A 73 3.32 1.82 -10.79
C MET A 73 3.90 0.41 -10.84
N ARG A 74 3.05 -0.60 -11.01
CA ARG A 74 3.50 -2.00 -11.07
C ARG A 74 4.44 -2.26 -12.23
N VAL A 75 4.16 -1.68 -13.40
CA VAL A 75 5.06 -1.80 -14.56
C VAL A 75 6.43 -1.21 -14.24
N THR A 76 6.47 -0.04 -13.64
CA THR A 76 7.73 0.61 -13.26
C THR A 76 8.53 -0.28 -12.30
N PHE A 77 7.88 -0.86 -11.29
CA PHE A 77 8.55 -1.75 -10.35
C PHE A 77 9.06 -3.02 -11.04
N GLU A 78 8.28 -3.61 -11.94
CA GLU A 78 8.73 -4.79 -12.71
C GLU A 78 9.93 -4.48 -13.60
N GLU A 79 9.90 -3.35 -14.29
CA GLU A 79 11.01 -2.91 -15.16
C GLU A 79 12.30 -2.68 -14.36
N ASN A 80 12.20 -2.40 -13.08
CA ASN A 80 13.33 -2.17 -12.20
C ASN A 80 13.66 -3.39 -11.33
N MET A 81 13.23 -4.58 -11.73
CA MET A 81 13.57 -5.85 -11.10
C MET A 81 13.09 -5.97 -9.64
N THR A 82 12.03 -5.27 -9.31
CA THR A 82 11.44 -5.30 -7.98
C THR A 82 9.91 -5.37 -8.05
N PRO A 83 9.35 -6.46 -8.61
CA PRO A 83 7.91 -6.57 -8.81
C PRO A 83 7.15 -6.58 -7.47
N LEU A 84 5.95 -6.00 -7.51
CA LEU A 84 5.00 -6.08 -6.40
C LEU A 84 4.12 -7.32 -6.57
N ASP A 85 3.81 -7.99 -5.48
CA ASP A 85 2.94 -9.18 -5.54
C ASP A 85 1.47 -8.78 -5.67
N ALA A 86 1.07 -7.71 -4.98
CA ALA A 86 -0.30 -7.22 -5.06
C ALA A 86 -0.41 -5.76 -4.62
N VAL A 87 -1.52 -5.13 -5.00
CA VAL A 87 -1.88 -3.79 -4.55
C VAL A 87 -3.35 -3.84 -4.14
N TYR A 88 -3.64 -3.54 -2.88
CA TYR A 88 -5.01 -3.47 -2.37
C TYR A 88 -5.35 -2.02 -2.03
N CYS A 89 -6.53 -1.62 -2.41
CA CYS A 89 -6.98 -0.25 -2.28
C CYS A 89 -8.36 -0.22 -1.61
N CYS A 90 -8.52 0.65 -0.62
CA CYS A 90 -9.82 0.96 -0.06
C CYS A 90 -10.26 2.33 -0.57
N PRO A 91 -11.32 2.40 -1.41
CA PRO A 91 -11.78 3.65 -1.99
C PRO A 91 -12.77 4.41 -1.12
N HIS A 92 -13.11 3.89 0.05
CA HIS A 92 -14.20 4.41 0.87
C HIS A 92 -13.78 5.59 1.74
N ARG A 93 -14.74 6.45 2.05
CA ARG A 93 -14.56 7.56 2.99
C ARG A 93 -14.44 7.01 4.42
N ALA A 94 -13.77 7.78 5.28
CA ALA A 94 -13.59 7.39 6.68
C ALA A 94 -14.94 7.16 7.39
N GLU A 95 -15.98 7.91 7.04
CA GLU A 95 -17.30 7.83 7.67
C GLU A 95 -18.11 6.59 7.26
N LYS A 96 -17.64 5.84 6.26
CA LYS A 96 -18.35 4.67 5.74
C LYS A 96 -18.31 3.46 6.67
N HIS A 97 -17.34 3.41 7.58
CA HIS A 97 -17.12 2.26 8.46
C HIS A 97 -16.99 0.94 7.69
N CYS A 98 -16.35 0.97 6.51
CA CYS A 98 -16.07 -0.23 5.76
C CYS A 98 -14.99 -1.07 6.46
N GLY A 99 -14.94 -2.36 6.19
CA GLY A 99 -13.93 -3.24 6.78
C GLY A 99 -12.55 -3.13 6.14
N CYS A 100 -12.42 -2.44 4.99
CA CYS A 100 -11.15 -2.42 4.26
C CYS A 100 -10.28 -1.20 4.55
N ARG A 101 -10.86 -0.08 4.99
CA ARG A 101 -10.09 1.14 5.24
C ARG A 101 -9.21 0.98 6.48
N LYS A 102 -7.90 1.21 6.35
CA LYS A 102 -7.01 1.23 7.51
C LYS A 102 -7.52 2.28 8.53
N PRO A 103 -7.58 1.98 9.81
CA PRO A 103 -6.90 0.87 10.51
C PRO A 103 -7.62 -0.48 10.50
N GLU A 104 -8.76 -0.61 9.83
CA GLU A 104 -9.41 -1.92 9.68
C GLU A 104 -8.54 -2.85 8.84
N ILE A 105 -8.66 -4.16 9.09
CA ILE A 105 -7.74 -5.15 8.53
C ILE A 105 -8.25 -5.84 7.24
N GLY A 106 -9.32 -5.30 6.63
CA GLY A 106 -9.90 -5.94 5.45
C GLY A 106 -8.91 -6.18 4.33
N MET A 107 -8.00 -5.23 4.07
CA MET A 107 -6.98 -5.42 3.02
C MET A 107 -5.96 -6.49 3.40
N ALA A 108 -5.60 -6.61 4.67
CA ALA A 108 -4.72 -7.68 5.14
C ALA A 108 -5.38 -9.04 5.00
N LEU A 109 -6.66 -9.14 5.33
CA LEU A 109 -7.43 -10.38 5.16
C LEU A 109 -7.59 -10.75 3.70
N GLN A 110 -7.80 -9.77 2.83
CA GLN A 110 -7.86 -9.99 1.39
C GLN A 110 -6.53 -10.54 0.87
N ALA A 111 -5.41 -9.97 1.31
CA ALA A 111 -4.09 -10.46 0.96
C ALA A 111 -3.88 -11.89 1.44
N LYS A 112 -4.29 -12.22 2.66
CA LYS A 112 -4.18 -13.57 3.20
C LYS A 112 -5.02 -14.57 2.40
N ALA A 113 -6.19 -14.17 1.93
CA ALA A 113 -7.03 -15.02 1.08
C ALA A 113 -6.36 -15.30 -0.27
N ASP A 114 -5.73 -14.29 -0.87
CA ASP A 114 -5.05 -14.41 -2.16
C ASP A 114 -3.70 -15.13 -2.03
N PHE A 115 -3.02 -14.97 -0.90
CA PHE A 115 -1.72 -15.57 -0.61
C PHE A 115 -1.79 -16.28 0.75
N PRO A 116 -2.33 -17.52 0.80
CA PRO A 116 -2.58 -18.21 2.09
C PRO A 116 -1.33 -18.45 2.93
N ASP A 117 -0.15 -18.40 2.34
CA ASP A 117 1.12 -18.59 3.04
C ASP A 117 1.62 -17.33 3.74
N ILE A 118 0.87 -16.22 3.68
CA ILE A 118 1.21 -15.02 4.45
C ILE A 118 1.16 -15.35 5.95
N ASP A 119 2.24 -14.99 6.62
CA ASP A 119 2.37 -15.14 8.06
C ASP A 119 2.49 -13.75 8.67
N PHE A 120 1.42 -13.27 9.29
CA PHE A 120 1.42 -11.93 9.89
C PHE A 120 2.43 -11.80 11.02
N SER A 121 2.76 -12.90 11.70
CA SER A 121 3.73 -12.87 12.77
C SER A 121 5.16 -12.66 12.27
N ASP A 122 5.41 -12.90 10.99
CA ASP A 122 6.71 -12.69 10.33
C ASP A 122 6.60 -11.64 9.22
N SER A 123 5.81 -10.61 9.45
CA SER A 123 5.55 -9.55 8.48
C SER A 123 5.83 -8.18 9.08
N ILE A 124 6.07 -7.21 8.20
CA ILE A 124 6.34 -5.82 8.57
C ILE A 124 5.39 -4.91 7.81
N MET A 125 4.86 -3.89 8.48
CA MET A 125 4.12 -2.80 7.87
C MET A 125 4.96 -1.54 7.91
N VAL A 126 5.14 -0.87 6.78
CA VAL A 126 5.80 0.43 6.68
C VAL A 126 4.79 1.46 6.22
N GLY A 127 4.61 2.50 7.03
CA GLY A 127 3.69 3.59 6.76
C GLY A 127 4.07 4.82 7.54
N ASP A 128 3.46 5.96 7.21
CA ASP A 128 3.78 7.25 7.80
C ASP A 128 2.66 7.80 8.70
N SER A 129 1.62 7.02 8.94
CA SER A 129 0.46 7.48 9.70
C SER A 129 0.11 6.56 10.86
N LEU A 130 -0.64 7.11 11.83
CA LEU A 130 -1.16 6.35 12.95
C LEU A 130 -2.07 5.20 12.50
N THR A 131 -2.84 5.39 11.43
CA THR A 131 -3.72 4.35 10.91
C THR A 131 -2.94 3.14 10.40
N ASP A 132 -1.73 3.35 9.86
CA ASP A 132 -0.85 2.25 9.46
C ASP A 132 -0.36 1.47 10.67
N MET A 133 -0.04 2.17 11.76
CA MET A 133 0.38 1.54 13.02
C MET A 133 -0.75 0.72 13.64
N GLN A 134 -1.95 1.26 13.65
CA GLN A 134 -3.13 0.56 14.17
C GLN A 134 -3.49 -0.64 13.31
N PHE A 135 -3.38 -0.52 11.99
CA PHE A 135 -3.58 -1.62 11.05
C PHE A 135 -2.64 -2.79 11.37
N ALA A 136 -1.35 -2.51 11.56
CA ALA A 136 -0.37 -3.55 11.88
C ALA A 136 -0.70 -4.25 13.20
N GLY A 137 -1.09 -3.49 14.22
CA GLY A 137 -1.46 -4.07 15.52
C GLY A 137 -2.67 -4.98 15.44
N GLN A 138 -3.69 -4.56 14.69
CA GLN A 138 -4.93 -5.34 14.56
C GLN A 138 -4.75 -6.61 13.72
N SER A 139 -3.83 -6.60 12.77
CA SER A 139 -3.52 -7.79 11.98
C SER A 139 -2.53 -8.73 12.65
N SER A 140 -2.21 -8.47 13.93
CA SER A 140 -1.28 -9.29 14.71
C SER A 140 0.14 -9.29 14.15
N GLN A 141 0.53 -8.21 13.50
CA GLN A 141 1.89 -8.05 13.03
C GLN A 141 2.80 -7.67 14.19
N PRO A 142 3.91 -8.38 14.38
CA PRO A 142 4.76 -8.14 15.54
C PRO A 142 5.61 -6.89 15.41
N ARG A 143 5.75 -6.38 14.22
CA ARG A 143 6.65 -5.26 13.95
C ARG A 143 5.96 -4.22 13.15
N LEU A 144 6.26 -2.99 13.50
CA LEU A 144 5.77 -1.82 12.81
C LEU A 144 6.94 -0.86 12.63
N SER A 145 7.06 -0.33 11.43
CA SER A 145 8.05 0.68 11.12
C SER A 145 7.39 1.79 10.34
N HIS A 146 7.78 3.03 10.60
CA HIS A 146 7.37 4.17 9.79
C HIS A 146 8.51 5.15 9.66
N LEU A 147 8.47 5.91 8.61
CA LEU A 147 9.54 6.84 8.25
C LEU A 147 9.25 8.24 8.75
#